data_886a60f4a371312d45e17a6ff6e42f4b
#
_entry.id   886a60f4a371312d45e17a6ff6e42f4b
#
_cell.length_a   1.000
_cell.length_b   1.000
_cell.length_c   1.000
_cell.angle_alpha   90.00
_cell.angle_beta   90.00
_cell.angle_gamma   90.00
#
_symmetry.space_group_name_H-M   'P 1'
#
loop_
_entity.id
_entity.type
_entity.pdbx_description
1 polymer ?
#
loop_
_entity_poly.entity_id
_entity_poly.type
_entity_poly.pdbx_seq_one_letter_code
_entity_poly.pdbx_strand_id
1 'polypeptide(L)'
;FDDIDLDIVHHTGDKDISIGSHSNNGFVSKVIRYKGLAAHAAGAPHLGVNALNAASLGLSALAYQRETFRDDDHVRIHPIITKGGNLVNVVPDEVVIETLVRAANKDAIADAAAKTDRAFKAGAIAVGASCEVTTMPGYLPALSEKADASVLTAAEIAAQTSEKDYQIVQEDTHAYSGGSTDVGDVQHLQPVLTFNTGGKVSGLHSVDFDIVDEELAYVVTAKIFALSAYRLLR
;
A
#
# COMPACT_ATOMS: atom_id res chain seq x y z
N PHE A 1 -7.19 8.60 20.31
CA PHE A 1 -5.83 9.19 20.40
C PHE A 1 -5.79 10.49 21.23
N ASP A 2 -6.91 10.99 21.74
CA ASP A 2 -6.98 12.31 22.41
C ASP A 2 -6.11 12.40 23.70
N ASP A 3 -5.76 11.26 24.30
CA ASP A 3 -4.94 11.15 25.51
C ASP A 3 -3.51 10.64 25.26
N ILE A 4 -3.08 10.60 23.99
CA ILE A 4 -1.77 10.10 23.57
C ILE A 4 -0.99 11.24 22.92
N ASP A 5 0.17 11.58 23.49
CA ASP A 5 1.03 12.65 22.98
C ASP A 5 1.97 12.17 21.85
N LEU A 6 2.30 10.88 21.82
CA LEU A 6 3.32 10.32 20.93
C LEU A 6 3.18 8.81 20.82
N ASP A 7 3.36 8.27 19.62
CA ASP A 7 3.51 6.84 19.36
C ASP A 7 4.96 6.47 19.03
N ILE A 8 5.37 5.28 19.44
CA ILE A 8 6.62 4.67 18.99
C ILE A 8 6.27 3.41 18.19
N VAL A 9 6.72 3.35 16.96
CA VAL A 9 6.43 2.24 16.04
C VAL A 9 7.72 1.54 15.65
N HIS A 10 7.68 0.21 15.64
CA HIS A 10 8.74 -0.65 15.15
C HIS A 10 8.27 -1.47 13.95
N HIS A 11 9.16 -1.66 13.00
CA HIS A 11 8.99 -2.62 11.90
C HIS A 11 10.27 -3.43 11.67
N THR A 12 10.12 -4.67 11.20
CA THR A 12 11.27 -5.49 10.80
C THR A 12 11.90 -4.95 9.53
N GLY A 13 13.17 -4.60 9.60
CA GLY A 13 13.95 -3.99 8.51
C GLY A 13 14.97 -4.93 7.88
N ASP A 14 15.74 -4.39 6.92
CA ASP A 14 16.84 -5.11 6.25
C ASP A 14 18.21 -4.73 6.81
N LYS A 15 18.27 -3.66 7.62
CA LYS A 15 19.48 -3.17 8.32
C LYS A 15 19.47 -3.71 9.75
N ASP A 16 20.64 -3.71 10.42
CA ASP A 16 20.65 -4.12 11.83
C ASP A 16 19.69 -3.26 12.65
N ILE A 17 19.96 -1.97 12.74
CA ILE A 17 19.09 -1.01 13.41
C ILE A 17 18.99 0.24 12.52
N SER A 18 17.77 0.71 12.25
CA SER A 18 17.58 2.01 11.61
C SER A 18 16.56 2.87 12.34
N ILE A 19 16.83 4.18 12.41
CA ILE A 19 16.03 5.15 13.16
C ILE A 19 15.47 6.20 12.20
N GLY A 20 14.19 6.52 12.36
CA GLY A 20 13.44 7.38 11.46
C GLY A 20 12.75 6.58 10.35
N SER A 21 12.11 7.26 9.43
CA SER A 21 11.41 6.64 8.32
C SER A 21 11.48 7.47 7.03
N HIS A 22 11.31 6.79 5.91
CA HIS A 22 11.04 7.40 4.62
C HIS A 22 9.55 7.37 4.29
N SER A 23 9.13 8.16 3.30
CA SER A 23 7.72 8.18 2.88
C SER A 23 7.31 6.92 2.14
N ASN A 24 6.05 6.53 2.28
CA ASN A 24 5.44 5.45 1.52
C ASN A 24 4.10 5.86 0.94
N ASN A 25 3.58 5.04 0.01
CA ASN A 25 2.27 5.27 -0.59
C ASN A 25 1.13 5.06 0.40
N GLY A 26 0.13 5.94 0.30
CA GLY A 26 -1.22 5.62 0.69
C GLY A 26 -2.01 4.99 -0.47
N PHE A 27 -3.25 4.61 -0.21
CA PHE A 27 -4.12 4.04 -1.23
C PHE A 27 -5.61 4.15 -0.90
N VAL A 28 -6.42 3.99 -1.95
CA VAL A 28 -7.83 3.62 -1.84
C VAL A 28 -8.05 2.30 -2.58
N SER A 29 -8.98 1.48 -2.09
CA SER A 29 -9.41 0.26 -2.76
C SER A 29 -10.63 0.52 -3.63
N LYS A 30 -10.68 -0.14 -4.80
CA LYS A 30 -11.84 -0.04 -5.70
C LYS A 30 -12.34 -1.41 -6.12
N VAL A 31 -13.66 -1.54 -6.14
CA VAL A 31 -14.38 -2.64 -6.78
C VAL A 31 -15.19 -2.08 -7.93
N ILE A 32 -14.92 -2.57 -9.12
CA ILE A 32 -15.58 -2.17 -10.36
C ILE A 32 -16.45 -3.33 -10.83
N ARG A 33 -17.76 -3.11 -10.91
CA ARG A 33 -18.72 -4.11 -11.34
C ARG A 33 -19.36 -3.68 -12.66
N TYR A 34 -19.11 -4.45 -13.71
CA TYR A 34 -19.78 -4.31 -14.99
C TYR A 34 -20.99 -5.22 -15.06
N LYS A 35 -22.09 -4.69 -15.57
CA LYS A 35 -23.30 -5.46 -15.89
C LYS A 35 -23.67 -5.26 -17.35
N GLY A 36 -23.82 -6.37 -18.04
CA GLY A 36 -24.23 -6.46 -19.42
C GLY A 36 -25.55 -7.24 -19.56
N LEU A 37 -25.69 -7.99 -20.65
CA LEU A 37 -26.83 -8.83 -20.94
C LEU A 37 -26.36 -10.14 -21.56
N ALA A 38 -26.71 -11.27 -20.93
CA ALA A 38 -26.38 -12.59 -21.44
C ALA A 38 -27.11 -12.90 -22.75
N ALA A 39 -26.42 -13.61 -23.65
CA ALA A 39 -26.99 -14.16 -24.87
C ALA A 39 -26.18 -15.39 -25.29
N HIS A 40 -26.73 -16.20 -26.22
CA HIS A 40 -25.96 -17.32 -26.78
C HIS A 40 -24.82 -16.79 -27.66
N ALA A 41 -23.57 -17.07 -27.29
CA ALA A 41 -22.39 -16.44 -27.88
C ALA A 41 -22.21 -16.73 -29.40
N ALA A 42 -22.67 -17.87 -29.87
CA ALA A 42 -22.61 -18.24 -31.29
C ALA A 42 -23.92 -18.00 -32.04
N GLY A 43 -25.07 -18.27 -31.40
CA GLY A 43 -26.38 -18.24 -32.08
C GLY A 43 -27.00 -16.84 -32.17
N ALA A 44 -26.82 -16.03 -31.13
CA ALA A 44 -27.46 -14.71 -31.03
C ALA A 44 -26.62 -13.69 -30.23
N PRO A 45 -25.32 -13.50 -30.51
CA PRO A 45 -24.48 -12.59 -29.74
C PRO A 45 -24.94 -11.13 -29.83
N HIS A 46 -25.65 -10.76 -30.89
CA HIS A 46 -26.17 -9.42 -31.13
C HIS A 46 -27.31 -9.00 -30.18
N LEU A 47 -27.90 -9.98 -29.47
CA LEU A 47 -28.89 -9.72 -28.44
C LEU A 47 -28.27 -9.50 -27.05
N GLY A 48 -26.95 -9.71 -26.90
CA GLY A 48 -26.25 -9.54 -25.65
C GLY A 48 -25.50 -8.21 -25.54
N VAL A 49 -25.08 -7.92 -24.32
CA VAL A 49 -24.14 -6.82 -24.01
C VAL A 49 -22.98 -7.43 -23.24
N ASN A 50 -21.78 -7.45 -23.83
CA ASN A 50 -20.64 -8.15 -23.27
C ASN A 50 -19.94 -7.33 -22.18
N ALA A 51 -20.15 -7.69 -20.92
CA ALA A 51 -19.49 -7.06 -19.77
C ALA A 51 -17.96 -7.27 -19.77
N LEU A 52 -17.44 -8.36 -20.35
CA LEU A 52 -16.01 -8.60 -20.46
C LEU A 52 -15.33 -7.65 -21.46
N ASN A 53 -16.02 -7.34 -22.57
CA ASN A 53 -15.53 -6.34 -23.51
C ASN A 53 -15.50 -4.95 -22.85
N ALA A 54 -16.51 -4.60 -22.06
CA ALA A 54 -16.52 -3.36 -21.29
C ALA A 54 -15.33 -3.28 -20.35
N ALA A 55 -15.04 -4.37 -19.60
CA ALA A 55 -13.91 -4.46 -18.69
C ALA A 55 -12.55 -4.34 -19.43
N SER A 56 -12.40 -5.01 -20.56
CA SER A 56 -11.19 -4.95 -21.39
C SER A 56 -10.91 -3.55 -21.92
N LEU A 57 -11.96 -2.85 -22.40
CA LEU A 57 -11.84 -1.44 -22.82
C LEU A 57 -11.51 -0.52 -21.65
N GLY A 58 -12.11 -0.75 -20.48
CA GLY A 58 -11.81 0.01 -19.26
C GLY A 58 -10.36 -0.17 -18.81
N LEU A 59 -9.82 -1.38 -18.85
CA LEU A 59 -8.40 -1.67 -18.57
C LEU A 59 -7.48 -0.97 -19.58
N SER A 60 -7.83 -0.99 -20.86
CA SER A 60 -7.06 -0.29 -21.90
C SER A 60 -7.11 1.22 -21.69
N ALA A 61 -8.27 1.79 -21.39
CA ALA A 61 -8.42 3.21 -21.09
C ALA A 61 -7.63 3.62 -19.84
N LEU A 62 -7.57 2.77 -18.82
CA LEU A 62 -6.72 2.98 -17.65
C LEU A 62 -5.24 2.98 -18.02
N ALA A 63 -4.80 2.07 -18.88
CA ALA A 63 -3.41 2.02 -19.35
C ALA A 63 -2.98 3.33 -20.02
N TYR A 64 -3.85 3.97 -20.79
CA TYR A 64 -3.59 5.26 -21.43
C TYR A 64 -3.54 6.45 -20.45
N GLN A 65 -4.03 6.31 -19.20
CA GLN A 65 -3.88 7.35 -18.19
C GLN A 65 -2.45 7.46 -17.64
N ARG A 66 -1.57 6.47 -17.86
CA ARG A 66 -0.23 6.43 -17.25
C ARG A 66 0.62 7.64 -17.59
N GLU A 67 0.54 8.15 -18.82
CA GLU A 67 1.27 9.37 -19.26
C GLU A 67 0.74 10.65 -18.62
N THR A 68 -0.38 10.62 -17.93
CA THR A 68 -0.99 11.79 -17.28
C THR A 68 -0.68 11.90 -15.80
N PHE A 69 0.04 10.92 -15.22
CA PHE A 69 0.50 10.96 -13.83
C PHE A 69 1.88 11.61 -13.76
N ARG A 70 2.10 12.40 -12.73
CA ARG A 70 3.43 12.96 -12.45
C ARG A 70 4.33 11.86 -11.90
N ASP A 71 5.60 11.89 -12.24
CA ASP A 71 6.57 10.91 -11.77
C ASP A 71 6.73 10.95 -10.24
N ASP A 72 6.77 12.16 -9.65
CA ASP A 72 6.89 12.38 -8.21
C ASP A 72 5.66 11.91 -7.40
N ASP A 73 4.53 11.70 -8.05
CA ASP A 73 3.33 11.18 -7.39
C ASP A 73 3.38 9.67 -7.16
N HIS A 74 4.32 8.98 -7.78
CA HIS A 74 4.58 7.54 -7.64
C HIS A 74 3.31 6.68 -7.77
N VAL A 75 2.41 7.04 -8.68
CA VAL A 75 1.13 6.34 -8.86
C VAL A 75 1.33 4.88 -9.24
N ARG A 76 0.63 3.98 -8.56
CA ARG A 76 0.59 2.53 -8.84
C ARG A 76 -0.85 2.03 -8.83
N ILE A 77 -1.27 1.42 -9.94
CA ILE A 77 -2.61 0.83 -10.08
C ILE A 77 -2.45 -0.55 -10.73
N HIS A 78 -2.84 -1.59 -10.01
CA HIS A 78 -2.72 -2.99 -10.44
C HIS A 78 -4.06 -3.70 -10.34
N PRO A 79 -4.93 -3.63 -11.37
CA PRO A 79 -6.23 -4.29 -11.38
C PRO A 79 -6.10 -5.80 -11.63
N ILE A 80 -7.00 -6.55 -11.01
CA ILE A 80 -7.24 -7.96 -11.29
C ILE A 80 -8.71 -8.18 -11.63
N ILE A 81 -9.01 -9.11 -12.54
CA ILE A 81 -10.38 -9.56 -12.80
C ILE A 81 -10.67 -10.72 -11.84
N THR A 82 -11.56 -10.49 -10.86
CA THR A 82 -11.97 -11.52 -9.89
C THR A 82 -13.14 -12.35 -10.38
N LYS A 83 -13.93 -11.82 -11.35
CA LYS A 83 -14.98 -12.53 -12.05
C LYS A 83 -15.01 -12.08 -13.52
N GLY A 84 -14.83 -12.99 -14.48
CA GLY A 84 -14.71 -12.69 -15.91
C GLY A 84 -15.81 -13.28 -16.82
N GLY A 85 -16.85 -13.84 -16.24
CA GLY A 85 -17.93 -14.59 -16.91
C GLY A 85 -18.11 -15.98 -16.31
N ASN A 86 -19.04 -16.76 -16.84
CA ASN A 86 -19.39 -18.08 -16.30
C ASN A 86 -19.12 -19.23 -17.29
N LEU A 87 -19.53 -19.08 -18.54
CA LEU A 87 -19.47 -20.12 -19.58
C LEU A 87 -18.98 -19.54 -20.91
N VAL A 88 -18.17 -20.31 -21.65
CA VAL A 88 -17.59 -19.85 -22.92
C VAL A 88 -18.61 -19.67 -24.05
N ASN A 89 -19.77 -20.32 -23.96
CA ASN A 89 -20.86 -20.24 -24.95
C ASN A 89 -21.93 -19.21 -24.58
N VAL A 90 -21.71 -18.41 -23.53
CA VAL A 90 -22.62 -17.34 -23.08
C VAL A 90 -21.86 -16.01 -23.08
N VAL A 91 -22.47 -14.97 -23.66
CA VAL A 91 -21.95 -13.60 -23.56
C VAL A 91 -21.89 -13.20 -22.08
N PRO A 92 -20.72 -12.83 -21.54
CA PRO A 92 -20.59 -12.45 -20.12
C PRO A 92 -21.48 -11.26 -19.76
N ASP A 93 -22.36 -11.45 -18.79
CA ASP A 93 -23.31 -10.45 -18.30
C ASP A 93 -22.84 -9.77 -17.01
N GLU A 94 -21.83 -10.33 -16.35
CA GLU A 94 -21.22 -9.71 -15.17
C GLU A 94 -19.71 -9.93 -15.15
N VAL A 95 -18.96 -8.83 -14.91
CA VAL A 95 -17.51 -8.85 -14.67
C VAL A 95 -17.18 -7.99 -13.46
N VAL A 96 -16.30 -8.47 -12.60
CA VAL A 96 -15.82 -7.76 -11.43
C VAL A 96 -14.29 -7.58 -11.54
N ILE A 97 -13.85 -6.35 -11.34
CA ILE A 97 -12.44 -5.97 -11.24
C ILE A 97 -12.19 -5.40 -9.84
N GLU A 98 -11.08 -5.77 -9.24
CA GLU A 98 -10.59 -5.20 -7.99
C GLU A 98 -9.22 -4.58 -8.20
N THR A 99 -8.96 -3.45 -7.54
CA THR A 99 -7.66 -2.77 -7.61
C THR A 99 -7.41 -1.88 -6.42
N LEU A 100 -6.13 -1.64 -6.14
CA LEU A 100 -5.69 -0.55 -5.29
C LEU A 100 -5.18 0.61 -6.16
N VAL A 101 -5.57 1.82 -5.81
CA VAL A 101 -5.03 3.06 -6.39
C VAL A 101 -4.11 3.68 -5.35
N ARG A 102 -2.81 3.59 -5.60
CA ARG A 102 -1.76 4.03 -4.68
C ARG A 102 -1.07 5.28 -5.21
N ALA A 103 -0.70 6.19 -4.32
CA ALA A 103 0.16 7.33 -4.65
C ALA A 103 0.86 7.89 -3.40
N ALA A 104 1.86 8.75 -3.63
CA ALA A 104 2.73 9.31 -2.58
C ALA A 104 2.04 10.37 -1.70
N ASN A 105 0.91 10.94 -2.15
CA ASN A 105 0.19 11.98 -1.40
C ASN A 105 -1.32 11.90 -1.65
N LYS A 106 -2.10 12.56 -0.79
CA LYS A 106 -3.57 12.52 -0.83
C LYS A 106 -4.16 13.07 -2.12
N ASP A 107 -3.59 14.14 -2.66
CA ASP A 107 -4.08 14.78 -3.89
C ASP A 107 -3.83 13.88 -5.10
N ALA A 108 -2.68 13.24 -5.17
CA ALA A 108 -2.34 12.27 -6.19
C ALA A 108 -3.23 11.01 -6.12
N ILE A 109 -3.58 10.54 -4.91
CA ILE A 109 -4.55 9.45 -4.75
C ILE A 109 -5.92 9.86 -5.29
N ALA A 110 -6.39 11.07 -4.97
CA ALA A 110 -7.67 11.58 -5.43
C ALA A 110 -7.72 11.74 -6.97
N ASP A 111 -6.68 12.32 -7.58
CA ASP A 111 -6.56 12.46 -9.03
C ASP A 111 -6.52 11.09 -9.73
N ALA A 112 -5.66 10.18 -9.26
CA ALA A 112 -5.53 8.84 -9.82
C ALA A 112 -6.83 8.02 -9.66
N ALA A 113 -7.53 8.16 -8.53
CA ALA A 113 -8.82 7.53 -8.30
C ALA A 113 -9.89 8.04 -9.27
N ALA A 114 -9.97 9.36 -9.49
CA ALA A 114 -10.91 9.96 -10.45
C ALA A 114 -10.61 9.54 -11.89
N LYS A 115 -9.34 9.48 -12.29
CA LYS A 115 -8.91 8.98 -13.61
C LYS A 115 -9.27 7.51 -13.80
N THR A 116 -9.08 6.68 -12.76
CA THR A 116 -9.45 5.28 -12.75
C THR A 116 -10.95 5.09 -12.96
N ASP A 117 -11.79 5.87 -12.26
CA ASP A 117 -13.24 5.81 -12.41
C ASP A 117 -13.71 6.18 -13.83
N ARG A 118 -13.13 7.24 -14.40
CA ARG A 118 -13.44 7.64 -15.78
C ARG A 118 -13.07 6.57 -16.79
N ALA A 119 -11.89 5.95 -16.64
CA ALA A 119 -11.42 4.91 -17.53
C ALA A 119 -12.37 3.70 -17.53
N PHE A 120 -12.77 3.20 -16.37
CA PHE A 120 -13.68 2.07 -16.29
C PHE A 120 -15.10 2.41 -16.78
N LYS A 121 -15.62 3.59 -16.44
CA LYS A 121 -16.92 4.05 -16.96
C LYS A 121 -16.93 4.20 -18.48
N ALA A 122 -15.83 4.67 -19.08
CA ALA A 122 -15.71 4.77 -20.54
C ALA A 122 -15.83 3.40 -21.24
N GLY A 123 -15.24 2.34 -20.66
CA GLY A 123 -15.37 0.99 -21.18
C GLY A 123 -16.83 0.50 -21.21
N ALA A 124 -17.62 0.80 -20.19
CA ALA A 124 -19.05 0.47 -20.16
C ALA A 124 -19.83 1.23 -21.24
N ILE A 125 -19.60 2.54 -21.33
CA ILE A 125 -20.29 3.39 -22.32
C ILE A 125 -20.03 2.90 -23.74
N ALA A 126 -18.81 2.48 -24.04
CA ALA A 126 -18.41 2.04 -25.39
C ALA A 126 -19.19 0.83 -25.91
N VAL A 127 -19.69 -0.04 -25.04
CA VAL A 127 -20.40 -1.27 -25.42
C VAL A 127 -21.85 -1.33 -24.93
N GLY A 128 -22.35 -0.26 -24.31
CA GLY A 128 -23.73 -0.20 -23.80
C GLY A 128 -23.94 -0.98 -22.49
N ALA A 129 -22.87 -1.30 -21.76
CA ALA A 129 -22.97 -1.92 -20.43
C ALA A 129 -23.15 -0.85 -19.34
N SER A 130 -23.55 -1.26 -18.12
CA SER A 130 -23.45 -0.41 -16.94
C SER A 130 -22.15 -0.68 -16.17
N CYS A 131 -21.70 0.32 -15.43
CA CYS A 131 -20.52 0.24 -14.58
C CYS A 131 -20.81 0.90 -13.23
N GLU A 132 -20.66 0.13 -12.17
CA GLU A 132 -20.69 0.60 -10.80
C GLU A 132 -19.26 0.56 -10.23
N VAL A 133 -18.83 1.66 -9.60
CA VAL A 133 -17.52 1.75 -8.95
C VAL A 133 -17.74 2.04 -7.47
N THR A 134 -17.31 1.10 -6.64
CA THR A 134 -17.27 1.27 -5.18
C THR A 134 -15.85 1.61 -4.78
N THR A 135 -15.68 2.69 -4.02
CA THR A 135 -14.39 3.09 -3.45
C THR A 135 -14.45 2.90 -1.93
N MET A 136 -13.46 2.21 -1.39
CA MET A 136 -13.27 2.03 0.04
C MET A 136 -11.99 2.73 0.48
N PRO A 137 -11.97 3.36 1.67
CA PRO A 137 -10.76 3.94 2.22
C PRO A 137 -9.69 2.85 2.42
N GLY A 138 -8.45 3.22 2.19
CA GLY A 138 -7.27 2.46 2.54
C GLY A 138 -6.44 3.29 3.52
N TYR A 139 -5.11 3.17 3.45
CA TYR A 139 -4.20 3.91 4.31
C TYR A 139 -3.86 5.28 3.73
N LEU A 140 -3.67 6.28 4.59
CA LEU A 140 -3.04 7.54 4.22
C LEU A 140 -1.56 7.32 3.89
N PRO A 141 -0.94 8.18 3.04
CA PRO A 141 0.48 8.09 2.77
C PRO A 141 1.29 8.28 4.06
N ALA A 142 2.25 7.38 4.32
CA ALA A 142 3.15 7.57 5.44
C ALA A 142 4.13 8.71 5.18
N LEU A 143 4.36 9.51 6.21
CA LEU A 143 5.25 10.66 6.18
C LEU A 143 6.69 10.23 6.50
N SER A 144 7.66 10.90 5.89
CA SER A 144 9.05 10.71 6.28
C SER A 144 9.33 11.37 7.63
N GLU A 145 10.18 10.74 8.43
CA GLU A 145 10.48 11.16 9.78
C GLU A 145 11.98 11.09 10.06
N LYS A 146 12.52 12.17 10.61
CA LYS A 146 13.93 12.22 11.02
C LYS A 146 14.17 11.34 12.24
N ALA A 147 15.39 10.83 12.34
CA ALA A 147 15.82 10.12 13.53
C ALA A 147 15.69 11.01 14.78
N ASP A 148 14.89 10.55 15.75
CA ASP A 148 14.75 11.21 17.05
C ASP A 148 15.97 10.92 17.94
N ALA A 149 16.45 11.92 18.65
CA ALA A 149 17.66 11.82 19.47
C ALA A 149 17.49 10.87 20.68
N SER A 150 16.30 10.76 21.25
CA SER A 150 16.01 9.86 22.36
C SER A 150 15.99 8.41 21.91
N VAL A 151 15.38 8.13 20.74
CA VAL A 151 15.34 6.80 20.14
C VAL A 151 16.74 6.41 19.65
N LEU A 152 17.51 7.33 19.04
CA LEU A 152 18.88 7.07 18.62
C LEU A 152 19.76 6.69 19.79
N THR A 153 19.72 7.47 20.89
CA THR A 153 20.48 7.14 22.10
C THR A 153 20.03 5.83 22.74
N ALA A 154 18.74 5.52 22.70
CA ALA A 154 18.21 4.24 23.18
C ALA A 154 18.77 3.06 22.35
N ALA A 155 18.84 3.22 21.04
CA ALA A 155 19.44 2.22 20.15
C ALA A 155 20.94 2.02 20.39
N GLU A 156 21.68 3.12 20.60
CA GLU A 156 23.11 3.06 20.94
C GLU A 156 23.35 2.27 22.24
N ILE A 157 22.59 2.54 23.31
CA ILE A 157 22.68 1.82 24.57
C ILE A 157 22.29 0.35 24.40
N ALA A 158 21.21 0.07 23.66
CA ALA A 158 20.76 -1.29 23.41
C ALA A 158 21.82 -2.11 22.64
N ALA A 159 22.43 -1.54 21.61
CA ALA A 159 23.51 -2.17 20.84
C ALA A 159 24.75 -2.41 21.70
N GLN A 160 25.21 -1.42 22.49
CA GLN A 160 26.38 -1.54 23.37
C GLN A 160 26.21 -2.60 24.46
N THR A 161 24.99 -2.92 24.83
CA THR A 161 24.66 -3.93 25.86
C THR A 161 24.26 -5.29 25.28
N SER A 162 24.49 -5.50 23.99
CA SER A 162 24.23 -6.73 23.26
C SER A 162 25.47 -7.62 23.19
N GLU A 163 25.28 -8.90 22.87
CA GLU A 163 26.37 -9.85 22.70
C GLU A 163 27.09 -9.69 21.34
N LYS A 164 26.43 -9.04 20.37
CA LYS A 164 26.92 -8.79 19.02
C LYS A 164 27.04 -7.29 18.75
N ASP A 165 27.92 -6.95 17.82
CA ASP A 165 28.03 -5.59 17.30
C ASP A 165 26.98 -5.34 16.23
N TYR A 166 26.07 -4.40 16.50
CA TYR A 166 25.03 -3.98 15.57
C TYR A 166 25.26 -2.57 15.05
N GLN A 167 25.14 -2.42 13.74
CA GLN A 167 25.23 -1.10 13.10
C GLN A 167 23.94 -0.33 13.24
N ILE A 168 24.06 0.96 13.57
CA ILE A 168 22.93 1.88 13.65
C ILE A 168 23.03 2.88 12.50
N VAL A 169 21.95 3.02 11.74
CA VAL A 169 21.84 3.98 10.65
C VAL A 169 20.62 4.89 10.87
N GLN A 170 20.69 6.10 10.34
CA GLN A 170 19.54 6.97 10.25
C GLN A 170 18.93 6.81 8.86
N GLU A 171 17.59 6.74 8.78
CA GLU A 171 16.91 6.64 7.51
C GLU A 171 17.00 7.95 6.72
N ASP A 172 17.12 7.82 5.41
CA ASP A 172 17.07 8.97 4.51
C ASP A 172 15.64 9.43 4.34
N THR A 173 15.31 10.60 4.87
CA THR A 173 13.98 11.20 4.78
C THR A 173 13.57 11.61 3.36
N HIS A 174 14.52 11.64 2.43
CA HIS A 174 14.26 11.88 0.99
C HIS A 174 14.03 10.58 0.21
N ALA A 175 14.27 9.43 0.84
CA ALA A 175 13.97 8.15 0.23
C ALA A 175 12.45 7.92 0.17
N TYR A 176 12.06 7.02 -0.72
CA TYR A 176 10.66 6.66 -0.96
C TYR A 176 10.52 5.14 -1.10
N SER A 177 9.44 4.59 -0.57
CA SER A 177 9.04 3.20 -0.78
C SER A 177 7.66 3.12 -1.41
N GLY A 178 7.49 2.20 -2.36
CA GLY A 178 6.19 1.90 -2.99
C GLY A 178 5.23 1.09 -2.11
N GLY A 179 5.64 0.71 -0.90
CA GLY A 179 4.81 0.03 0.08
C GLY A 179 3.67 0.90 0.61
N SER A 180 2.89 0.36 1.54
CA SER A 180 1.86 1.08 2.27
C SER A 180 1.79 0.52 3.69
N THR A 181 1.53 1.37 4.66
CA THR A 181 1.41 1.00 6.07
C THR A 181 0.32 1.84 6.74
N ASP A 182 -0.39 1.28 7.70
CA ASP A 182 -1.39 1.96 8.53
C ASP A 182 -0.78 3.01 9.49
N VAL A 183 0.54 2.98 9.69
CA VAL A 183 1.26 4.04 10.42
C VAL A 183 0.99 5.42 9.80
N GLY A 184 0.78 5.51 8.48
CA GLY A 184 0.40 6.75 7.83
C GLY A 184 -0.87 7.37 8.40
N ASP A 185 -1.87 6.57 8.76
CA ASP A 185 -3.11 7.07 9.37
C ASP A 185 -2.85 7.74 10.73
N VAL A 186 -1.95 7.14 11.54
CA VAL A 186 -1.56 7.71 12.84
C VAL A 186 -0.73 8.97 12.66
N GLN A 187 0.26 8.98 11.75
CA GLN A 187 1.12 10.14 11.48
C GLN A 187 0.37 11.40 11.03
N HIS A 188 -0.83 11.23 10.45
CA HIS A 188 -1.70 12.36 10.08
C HIS A 188 -2.52 12.90 11.26
N LEU A 189 -2.50 12.25 12.41
CA LEU A 189 -3.22 12.66 13.63
C LEU A 189 -2.26 13.18 14.70
N GLN A 190 -1.12 12.52 14.89
CA GLN A 190 -0.18 12.80 15.98
C GLN A 190 1.26 12.41 15.63
N PRO A 191 2.27 12.86 16.40
CA PRO A 191 3.66 12.49 16.21
C PRO A 191 3.89 10.99 16.38
N VAL A 192 4.70 10.41 15.49
CA VAL A 192 5.11 9.01 15.54
C VAL A 192 6.63 8.96 15.46
N LEU A 193 7.29 8.22 16.33
CA LEU A 193 8.72 7.93 16.24
C LEU A 193 8.91 6.50 15.72
N THR A 194 9.69 6.35 14.66
CA THR A 194 9.88 5.07 13.99
C THR A 194 11.32 4.57 14.16
N PHE A 195 11.44 3.28 14.42
CA PHE A 195 12.70 2.57 14.27
C PHE A 195 12.46 1.17 13.69
N ASN A 196 13.47 0.59 13.08
CA ASN A 196 13.41 -0.78 12.55
C ASN A 196 14.59 -1.58 13.08
N THR A 197 14.39 -2.90 13.21
CA THR A 197 15.47 -3.84 13.49
C THR A 197 15.46 -4.99 12.49
N GLY A 198 16.61 -5.50 12.15
CA GLY A 198 16.79 -6.66 11.28
C GLY A 198 16.60 -7.99 12.02
N GLY A 199 17.49 -8.92 11.75
CA GLY A 199 17.49 -10.25 12.35
C GLY A 199 16.68 -11.28 11.57
N LYS A 200 16.19 -10.92 10.38
CA LYS A 200 15.42 -11.80 9.48
C LYS A 200 16.28 -12.29 8.31
N VAL A 201 15.84 -13.39 7.71
CA VAL A 201 16.27 -13.87 6.40
C VAL A 201 15.08 -13.78 5.43
N SER A 202 15.38 -13.57 4.15
CA SER A 202 14.42 -13.40 3.06
C SER A 202 13.52 -12.17 3.16
N GLY A 203 12.78 -11.90 2.07
CA GLY A 203 11.84 -10.78 1.99
C GLY A 203 10.56 -11.01 2.79
N LEU A 204 9.93 -9.93 3.23
CA LEU A 204 8.57 -9.97 3.77
C LEU A 204 7.64 -10.64 2.74
N HIS A 205 6.68 -11.44 3.23
CA HIS A 205 5.74 -12.22 2.41
C HIS A 205 6.36 -13.38 1.61
N SER A 206 7.61 -13.77 1.91
CA SER A 206 8.24 -14.98 1.37
C SER A 206 7.90 -16.21 2.24
N VAL A 207 7.81 -17.39 1.59
CA VAL A 207 7.65 -18.66 2.31
C VAL A 207 8.90 -19.04 3.11
N ASP A 208 10.04 -18.46 2.74
CA ASP A 208 11.34 -18.67 3.40
C ASP A 208 11.64 -17.61 4.48
N PHE A 209 10.64 -16.77 4.82
CA PHE A 209 10.82 -15.78 5.87
C PHE A 209 11.04 -16.46 7.21
N ASP A 210 12.13 -16.12 7.89
CA ASP A 210 12.49 -16.64 9.20
C ASP A 210 13.28 -15.60 10.00
N ILE A 211 13.30 -15.73 11.33
CA ILE A 211 14.14 -14.95 12.22
C ILE A 211 15.41 -15.75 12.50
N VAL A 212 16.55 -15.17 12.11
CA VAL A 212 17.89 -15.81 12.26
C VAL A 212 18.76 -15.13 13.31
N ASP A 213 18.39 -13.95 13.78
CA ASP A 213 19.02 -13.26 14.89
C ASP A 213 17.96 -12.85 15.92
N GLU A 214 17.63 -13.77 16.83
CA GLU A 214 16.63 -13.56 17.87
C GLU A 214 17.00 -12.45 18.86
N GLU A 215 18.30 -12.27 19.12
CA GLU A 215 18.75 -11.19 19.99
C GLU A 215 18.39 -9.83 19.41
N LEU A 216 18.71 -9.61 18.12
CA LEU A 216 18.39 -8.36 17.43
C LEU A 216 16.88 -8.16 17.32
N ALA A 217 16.17 -9.19 16.83
CA ALA A 217 14.75 -9.09 16.52
C ALA A 217 13.88 -8.90 17.77
N TYR A 218 14.25 -9.46 18.90
CA TYR A 218 13.41 -9.45 20.11
C TYR A 218 14.02 -8.64 21.25
N VAL A 219 15.27 -8.96 21.65
CA VAL A 219 15.86 -8.40 22.86
C VAL A 219 16.28 -6.95 22.65
N VAL A 220 17.01 -6.67 21.58
CA VAL A 220 17.45 -5.32 21.23
C VAL A 220 16.25 -4.44 20.94
N THR A 221 15.29 -4.93 20.18
CA THR A 221 14.01 -4.23 19.92
C THR A 221 13.31 -3.83 21.20
N ALA A 222 13.13 -4.76 22.14
CA ALA A 222 12.48 -4.48 23.42
C ALA A 222 13.27 -3.47 24.27
N LYS A 223 14.60 -3.54 24.27
CA LYS A 223 15.48 -2.57 24.96
C LYS A 223 15.28 -1.17 24.36
N ILE A 224 15.24 -1.03 23.01
CA ILE A 224 15.04 0.25 22.35
C ILE A 224 13.70 0.87 22.77
N PHE A 225 12.60 0.09 22.74
CA PHE A 225 11.28 0.58 23.21
C PHE A 225 11.35 1.08 24.65
N ALA A 226 11.85 0.26 25.58
CA ALA A 226 11.88 0.60 26.99
C ALA A 226 12.74 1.83 27.29
N LEU A 227 13.91 1.92 26.67
CA LEU A 227 14.83 3.05 26.85
C LEU A 227 14.29 4.32 26.20
N SER A 228 13.66 4.23 25.02
CA SER A 228 13.03 5.38 24.36
C SER A 228 11.91 5.95 25.22
N ALA A 229 10.98 5.10 25.69
CA ALA A 229 9.89 5.52 26.58
C ALA A 229 10.43 6.17 27.86
N TYR A 230 11.44 5.57 28.51
CA TYR A 230 12.07 6.12 29.72
C TYR A 230 12.71 7.50 29.49
N ARG A 231 13.31 7.72 28.31
CA ARG A 231 13.96 9.02 27.97
C ARG A 231 12.96 10.10 27.61
N LEU A 232 11.87 9.73 26.93
CA LEU A 232 10.81 10.66 26.52
C LEU A 232 9.92 11.12 27.69
N LEU A 233 9.79 10.30 28.75
CA LEU A 233 9.01 10.61 29.95
C LEU A 233 9.79 11.42 31.01
N ARG A 234 11.04 11.78 30.76
CA ARG A 234 11.91 12.60 31.64
C ARG A 234 12.01 14.05 31.18
#